data_5c9f528eb2ddd001a6c7bcca094a3f0f
#
_entry.id   5c9f528eb2ddd001a6c7bcca094a3f0f
#
_cell.length_a   1.000
_cell.length_b   1.000
_cell.length_c   1.000
_cell.angle_alpha   90.00
_cell.angle_beta   90.00
_cell.angle_gamma   90.00
#
_symmetry.space_group_name_H-M   'P 1'
#
loop_
_entity.id
_entity.type
_entity.pdbx_description
1 polymer ?
#
loop_
_entity_poly.entity_id
_entity_poly.type
_entity_poly.pdbx_seq_one_letter_code
_entity_poly.pdbx_strand_id
1 'polypeptide(L)'
;MWYFNSETIRHPKTMVISDVTYPKTIFRDSTTLTSLGIKPMRIVTVDSRYYWDGAYTIDASGDEVVGTYAGTDRDVATLKEGMLSKAKSAVASRHEAIDWYWARASKGGTAVPSNIATYATALYSEHETIKTVIAAISDLAGVMAYENKPHTETRKVKHTDDDGVETYGDETYTSTRHIDMCTHFTANPTDEVDPAFVSLVAD
;
A
#
# COMPACT_ATOMS: atom_id res chain seq x y z
N MET A 1 -2.15 -20.59 15.76
CA MET A 1 -1.82 -20.22 17.15
C MET A 1 -2.89 -20.82 18.05
N TRP A 2 -2.60 -21.13 19.31
CA TRP A 2 -3.54 -21.74 20.25
C TRP A 2 -3.49 -21.05 21.60
N TYR A 3 -4.51 -21.29 22.41
CA TYR A 3 -4.68 -20.71 23.73
C TYR A 3 -5.06 -21.80 24.74
N PHE A 4 -4.40 -21.84 25.88
CA PHE A 4 -4.65 -22.80 26.94
C PHE A 4 -4.22 -22.23 28.29
N ASN A 5 -5.06 -22.36 29.31
CA ASN A 5 -4.77 -21.91 30.69
C ASN A 5 -4.23 -20.46 30.76
N SER A 6 -4.91 -19.53 30.07
CA SER A 6 -4.52 -18.12 30.01
C SER A 6 -3.18 -17.84 29.30
N GLU A 7 -2.62 -18.83 28.61
CA GLU A 7 -1.38 -18.68 27.87
C GLU A 7 -1.57 -18.84 26.35
N THR A 8 -0.82 -18.06 25.59
CA THR A 8 -0.75 -18.18 24.14
C THR A 8 0.32 -19.15 23.73
N ILE A 9 -0.04 -20.18 22.94
CA ILE A 9 0.88 -21.14 22.36
C ILE A 9 1.12 -20.76 20.89
N ARG A 10 2.27 -20.14 20.61
CA ARG A 10 2.62 -19.69 19.25
C ARG A 10 3.02 -20.84 18.34
N HIS A 11 3.70 -21.82 18.87
CA HIS A 11 4.21 -22.97 18.10
C HIS A 11 3.85 -24.29 18.78
N PRO A 12 3.55 -25.36 17.98
CA PRO A 12 3.33 -26.69 18.51
C PRO A 12 4.52 -27.15 19.36
N LYS A 13 4.26 -27.53 20.59
CA LYS A 13 5.25 -28.05 21.55
C LYS A 13 4.69 -29.24 22.28
N THR A 14 5.56 -30.08 22.85
CA THR A 14 5.16 -31.12 23.82
C THR A 14 4.59 -30.42 25.04
N MET A 15 3.46 -30.89 25.56
CA MET A 15 2.78 -30.35 26.73
C MET A 15 2.52 -31.44 27.78
N VAL A 16 2.56 -31.04 29.03
CA VAL A 16 2.09 -31.88 30.13
C VAL A 16 0.82 -31.28 30.69
N ILE A 17 -0.26 -32.04 30.66
CA ILE A 17 -1.58 -31.62 31.14
C ILE A 17 -2.10 -32.73 32.07
N SER A 18 -2.37 -32.41 33.34
CA SER A 18 -2.83 -33.38 34.34
C SER A 18 -1.94 -34.62 34.40
N ASP A 19 -0.61 -34.42 34.48
CA ASP A 19 0.43 -35.46 34.54
C ASP A 19 0.53 -36.37 33.30
N VAL A 20 -0.18 -36.06 32.23
CA VAL A 20 -0.09 -36.75 30.94
C VAL A 20 0.74 -35.94 29.96
N THR A 21 1.73 -36.58 29.35
CA THR A 21 2.57 -35.96 28.34
C THR A 21 1.97 -36.10 26.94
N TYR A 22 1.65 -34.99 26.31
CA TYR A 22 1.13 -34.93 24.95
C TYR A 22 2.22 -34.47 24.00
N PRO A 23 2.47 -35.23 22.91
CA PRO A 23 3.46 -34.83 21.91
C PRO A 23 2.96 -33.64 21.08
N LYS A 24 3.87 -32.91 20.45
CA LYS A 24 3.52 -31.75 19.58
C LYS A 24 2.53 -32.07 18.44
N THR A 25 2.37 -33.33 18.09
CA THR A 25 1.46 -33.80 17.05
C THR A 25 -0.01 -33.62 17.39
N ILE A 26 -0.38 -33.45 18.68
CA ILE A 26 -1.77 -33.18 19.10
C ILE A 26 -2.32 -31.93 18.45
N PHE A 27 -1.49 -30.95 18.10
CA PHE A 27 -1.93 -29.71 17.45
C PHE A 27 -2.47 -29.91 16.03
N ARG A 28 -2.47 -31.15 15.54
CA ARG A 28 -3.12 -31.57 14.26
C ARG A 28 -4.45 -32.29 14.47
N ASP A 29 -4.79 -32.59 15.73
CA ASP A 29 -6.00 -33.31 16.10
C ASP A 29 -6.95 -32.39 16.86
N SER A 30 -7.92 -31.83 16.13
CA SER A 30 -8.90 -30.88 16.67
C SER A 30 -9.76 -31.51 17.77
N THR A 31 -10.06 -32.81 17.70
CA THR A 31 -10.87 -33.51 18.71
C THR A 31 -10.13 -33.58 20.03
N THR A 32 -8.86 -33.98 20.00
CA THR A 32 -8.02 -34.01 21.19
C THR A 32 -7.80 -32.61 21.76
N LEU A 33 -7.55 -31.59 20.91
CA LEU A 33 -7.42 -30.22 21.37
C LEU A 33 -8.67 -29.72 22.11
N THR A 34 -9.85 -29.94 21.53
CA THR A 34 -11.12 -29.55 22.13
C THR A 34 -11.34 -30.26 23.48
N SER A 35 -11.06 -31.57 23.56
CA SER A 35 -11.21 -32.34 24.82
C SER A 35 -10.28 -31.86 25.93
N LEU A 36 -9.11 -31.33 25.59
CA LEU A 36 -8.14 -30.75 26.51
C LEU A 36 -8.40 -29.29 26.83
N GLY A 37 -9.41 -28.64 26.20
CA GLY A 37 -9.70 -27.24 26.37
C GLY A 37 -8.68 -26.31 25.69
N ILE A 38 -7.93 -26.83 24.72
CA ILE A 38 -6.99 -26.04 23.89
C ILE A 38 -7.78 -25.47 22.73
N LYS A 39 -7.93 -24.15 22.69
CA LYS A 39 -8.69 -23.44 21.65
C LYS A 39 -7.79 -22.88 20.57
N PRO A 40 -8.23 -22.84 19.30
CA PRO A 40 -7.57 -22.05 18.28
C PRO A 40 -7.57 -20.57 18.68
N MET A 41 -6.53 -19.85 18.30
CA MET A 41 -6.39 -18.42 18.61
C MET A 41 -6.04 -17.62 17.39
N ARG A 42 -6.76 -16.53 17.19
CA ARG A 42 -6.51 -15.50 16.18
C ARG A 42 -6.13 -14.19 16.86
N ILE A 43 -5.19 -13.47 16.27
CA ILE A 43 -4.84 -12.11 16.69
C ILE A 43 -5.36 -11.13 15.64
N VAL A 44 -6.10 -10.14 16.09
CA VAL A 44 -6.55 -9.00 15.29
C VAL A 44 -5.64 -7.83 15.62
N THR A 45 -4.93 -7.38 14.60
CA THR A 45 -4.04 -6.22 14.70
C THR A 45 -4.71 -5.01 14.06
N VAL A 46 -4.32 -3.83 14.49
CA VAL A 46 -4.69 -2.58 13.84
C VAL A 46 -3.82 -2.31 12.61
N ASP A 47 -4.27 -1.43 11.72
CA ASP A 47 -3.44 -0.96 10.62
C ASP A 47 -2.34 -0.04 11.15
N SER A 48 -1.11 -0.55 11.21
CA SER A 48 0.05 0.15 11.75
C SER A 48 0.42 1.43 11.01
N ARG A 49 -0.19 1.72 9.86
CA ARG A 49 -0.02 2.98 9.16
C ARG A 49 -0.68 4.14 9.90
N TYR A 50 -1.81 3.86 10.52
CA TYR A 50 -2.68 4.86 11.13
C TYR A 50 -2.75 4.75 12.65
N TYR A 51 -2.40 3.59 13.20
CA TYR A 51 -2.55 3.29 14.61
C TYR A 51 -1.26 2.72 15.21
N TRP A 52 -1.04 3.03 16.45
CA TRP A 52 -0.12 2.30 17.31
C TRP A 52 -0.88 1.16 17.98
N ASP A 53 -0.21 0.04 18.22
CA ASP A 53 -0.77 -1.02 19.05
C ASP A 53 -0.96 -0.48 20.47
N GLY A 54 -2.20 -0.47 20.93
CA GLY A 54 -2.59 -0.09 22.29
C GLY A 54 -2.80 -1.30 23.18
N ALA A 55 -3.77 -1.23 24.07
CA ALA A 55 -4.08 -2.30 25.01
C ALA A 55 -4.45 -3.59 24.29
N TYR A 56 -3.88 -4.70 24.75
CA TYR A 56 -4.19 -6.04 24.25
C TYR A 56 -5.26 -6.69 25.13
N THR A 57 -6.33 -7.15 24.52
CA THR A 57 -7.43 -7.86 25.18
C THR A 57 -7.59 -9.25 24.58
N ILE A 58 -8.05 -10.20 25.41
CA ILE A 58 -8.31 -11.57 24.98
C ILE A 58 -9.77 -11.90 25.27
N ASP A 59 -10.50 -12.28 24.24
CA ASP A 59 -11.82 -12.87 24.36
C ASP A 59 -11.73 -14.38 24.14
N ALA A 60 -11.96 -15.14 25.20
CA ALA A 60 -11.93 -16.60 25.20
C ALA A 60 -13.34 -17.23 25.35
N SER A 61 -14.40 -16.44 25.20
CA SER A 61 -15.80 -16.89 25.40
C SER A 61 -16.29 -17.84 24.32
N GLY A 62 -15.78 -17.72 23.10
CA GLY A 62 -16.15 -18.55 21.94
C GLY A 62 -15.31 -19.82 21.78
N ASP A 63 -15.56 -20.57 20.72
CA ASP A 63 -14.80 -21.74 20.32
C ASP A 63 -13.40 -21.35 19.80
N GLU A 64 -13.26 -20.15 19.27
CA GLU A 64 -11.98 -19.52 18.93
C GLU A 64 -11.70 -18.39 19.93
N VAL A 65 -10.46 -18.32 20.39
CA VAL A 65 -10.00 -17.19 21.20
C VAL A 65 -9.54 -16.05 20.30
N VAL A 66 -10.03 -14.85 20.57
CA VAL A 66 -9.66 -13.65 19.80
C VAL A 66 -8.85 -12.71 20.67
N GLY A 67 -7.58 -12.55 20.32
CA GLY A 67 -6.74 -11.50 20.87
C GLY A 67 -6.84 -10.25 20.02
N THR A 68 -7.19 -9.11 20.61
CA THR A 68 -7.39 -7.85 19.88
C THR A 68 -6.49 -6.77 20.46
N TYR A 69 -5.74 -6.09 19.60
CA TYR A 69 -5.08 -4.84 19.94
C TYR A 69 -6.04 -3.68 19.73
N ALA A 70 -6.23 -2.86 20.76
CA ALA A 70 -6.88 -1.57 20.59
C ALA A 70 -5.94 -0.64 19.82
N GLY A 71 -6.48 0.15 18.89
CA GLY A 71 -5.71 1.16 18.18
C GLY A 71 -5.59 2.44 19.01
N THR A 72 -4.39 3.02 19.02
CA THR A 72 -4.21 4.41 19.44
C THR A 72 -3.86 5.21 18.19
N ASP A 73 -4.64 6.24 17.90
CA ASP A 73 -4.47 7.05 16.71
C ASP A 73 -3.05 7.61 16.62
N ARG A 74 -2.46 7.53 15.42
CA ARG A 74 -1.23 8.26 15.12
C ARG A 74 -1.55 9.73 14.98
N ASP A 75 -0.59 10.56 15.31
CA ASP A 75 -0.71 12.02 15.16
C ASP A 75 -0.93 12.40 13.69
N VAL A 76 -2.05 13.08 13.45
CA VAL A 76 -2.49 13.50 12.11
C VAL A 76 -1.49 14.47 11.46
N ALA A 77 -0.86 15.35 12.25
CA ALA A 77 0.13 16.28 11.74
C ALA A 77 1.35 15.54 11.19
N THR A 78 1.85 14.54 11.93
CA THR A 78 2.97 13.70 11.51
C THR A 78 2.64 12.90 10.23
N LEU A 79 1.42 12.37 10.14
CA LEU A 79 0.98 11.65 8.94
C LEU A 79 0.93 12.59 7.72
N LYS A 80 0.38 13.79 7.89
CA LYS A 80 0.34 14.82 6.82
C LYS A 80 1.74 15.22 6.36
N GLU A 81 2.68 15.42 7.30
CA GLU A 81 4.08 15.70 6.96
C GLU A 81 4.69 14.57 6.12
N GLY A 82 4.43 13.32 6.48
CA GLY A 82 4.86 12.16 5.70
C GLY A 82 4.29 12.16 4.28
N MET A 83 3.00 12.46 4.13
CA MET A 83 2.33 12.56 2.83
C MET A 83 2.91 13.68 1.97
N LEU A 84 3.14 14.87 2.55
CA LEU A 84 3.75 16.02 1.86
C LEU A 84 5.19 15.71 1.43
N SER A 85 5.96 15.02 2.26
CA SER A 85 7.31 14.57 1.93
C SER A 85 7.33 13.61 0.74
N LYS A 86 6.40 12.64 0.70
CA LYS A 86 6.23 11.73 -0.44
C LYS A 86 5.86 12.48 -1.72
N ALA A 87 4.89 13.40 -1.64
CA ALA A 87 4.49 14.23 -2.78
C ALA A 87 5.67 15.06 -3.33
N LYS A 88 6.43 15.70 -2.45
CA LYS A 88 7.63 16.46 -2.81
C LYS A 88 8.68 15.58 -3.52
N SER A 89 8.94 14.39 -2.99
CA SER A 89 9.90 13.45 -3.59
C SER A 89 9.43 12.97 -4.96
N ALA A 90 8.13 12.70 -5.12
CA ALA A 90 7.57 12.28 -6.39
C ALA A 90 7.69 13.37 -7.47
N VAL A 91 7.42 14.62 -7.13
CA VAL A 91 7.60 15.77 -8.05
C VAL A 91 9.08 15.96 -8.40
N ALA A 92 9.97 15.91 -7.40
CA ALA A 92 11.40 16.07 -7.63
C ALA A 92 11.94 15.02 -8.60
N SER A 93 11.58 13.74 -8.41
CA SER A 93 11.98 12.66 -9.31
C SER A 93 11.50 12.87 -10.75
N ARG A 94 10.27 13.37 -10.94
CA ARG A 94 9.74 13.66 -12.27
C ARG A 94 10.42 14.85 -12.94
N HIS A 95 10.76 15.88 -12.18
CA HIS A 95 11.54 17.01 -12.68
C HIS A 95 12.95 16.57 -13.09
N GLU A 96 13.63 15.76 -12.26
CA GLU A 96 14.95 15.25 -12.56
C GLU A 96 14.98 14.50 -13.91
N ALA A 97 13.94 13.74 -14.23
CA ALA A 97 13.84 13.02 -15.50
C ALA A 97 13.82 13.93 -16.74
N ILE A 98 13.37 15.19 -16.58
CA ILE A 98 13.24 16.15 -17.70
C ILE A 98 14.24 17.33 -17.64
N ASP A 99 14.98 17.50 -16.56
CA ASP A 99 15.90 18.64 -16.34
C ASP A 99 16.99 18.75 -17.41
N TRP A 100 17.37 17.66 -18.02
CA TRP A 100 18.35 17.65 -19.08
C TRP A 100 17.93 18.48 -20.31
N TYR A 101 16.62 18.67 -20.55
CA TYR A 101 16.13 19.51 -21.65
C TYR A 101 16.53 20.98 -21.45
N TRP A 102 16.39 21.48 -20.20
CA TRP A 102 16.80 22.86 -19.85
C TRP A 102 18.32 23.00 -19.82
N ALA A 103 19.02 21.99 -19.28
CA ALA A 103 20.48 21.98 -19.27
C ALA A 103 21.05 22.01 -20.71
N ARG A 104 20.45 21.28 -21.65
CA ARG A 104 20.80 21.32 -23.07
C ARG A 104 20.53 22.69 -23.70
N ALA A 105 19.34 23.24 -23.49
CA ALA A 105 18.95 24.53 -24.04
C ALA A 105 19.86 25.66 -23.53
N SER A 106 20.21 25.68 -22.23
CA SER A 106 21.10 26.70 -21.64
C SER A 106 22.52 26.68 -22.20
N LYS A 107 22.98 25.54 -22.74
CA LYS A 107 24.29 25.39 -23.39
C LYS A 107 24.28 25.69 -24.89
N GLY A 108 23.23 26.33 -25.40
CA GLY A 108 23.08 26.66 -26.82
C GLY A 108 22.57 25.52 -27.71
N GLY A 109 22.07 24.43 -27.10
CA GLY A 109 21.43 23.33 -27.83
C GLY A 109 19.99 23.62 -28.20
N THR A 110 19.27 22.60 -28.65
CA THR A 110 17.85 22.69 -29.04
C THR A 110 16.99 23.20 -27.88
N ALA A 111 16.04 24.09 -28.19
CA ALA A 111 15.08 24.61 -27.21
C ALA A 111 14.26 23.49 -26.55
N VAL A 112 13.75 23.75 -25.35
CA VAL A 112 12.88 22.82 -24.63
C VAL A 112 11.60 22.60 -25.44
N PRO A 113 11.20 21.36 -25.74
CA PRO A 113 9.92 21.09 -26.41
C PRO A 113 8.74 21.62 -25.60
N SER A 114 7.71 22.13 -26.29
CA SER A 114 6.56 22.75 -25.62
C SER A 114 5.78 21.80 -24.74
N ASN A 115 5.65 20.52 -25.12
CA ASN A 115 5.00 19.48 -24.30
C ASN A 115 5.75 19.24 -22.99
N ILE A 116 7.09 19.25 -23.00
CA ILE A 116 7.91 19.11 -21.78
C ILE A 116 7.75 20.35 -20.87
N ALA A 117 7.75 21.55 -21.46
CA ALA A 117 7.53 22.78 -20.68
C ALA A 117 6.13 22.79 -20.04
N THR A 118 5.10 22.37 -20.77
CA THR A 118 3.73 22.24 -20.28
C THR A 118 3.65 21.21 -19.15
N TYR A 119 4.26 20.05 -19.34
CA TYR A 119 4.33 19.00 -18.31
C TYR A 119 5.00 19.48 -17.03
N ALA A 120 6.15 20.15 -17.12
CA ALA A 120 6.83 20.70 -15.95
C ALA A 120 5.94 21.71 -15.18
N THR A 121 5.19 22.56 -15.90
CA THR A 121 4.25 23.48 -15.28
C THR A 121 3.09 22.76 -14.61
N ALA A 122 2.57 21.70 -15.24
CA ALA A 122 1.51 20.87 -14.67
C ALA A 122 1.94 20.20 -13.37
N LEU A 123 3.15 19.65 -13.30
CA LEU A 123 3.70 19.04 -12.09
C LEU A 123 3.71 20.00 -10.88
N TYR A 124 4.10 21.26 -11.11
CA TYR A 124 4.06 22.27 -10.03
C TYR A 124 2.63 22.57 -9.59
N SER A 125 1.71 22.76 -10.55
CA SER A 125 0.31 23.03 -10.25
C SER A 125 -0.35 21.87 -9.49
N GLU A 126 -0.09 20.65 -9.91
CA GLU A 126 -0.60 19.45 -9.25
C GLU A 126 -0.03 19.30 -7.83
N HIS A 127 1.27 19.57 -7.64
CA HIS A 127 1.88 19.56 -6.31
C HIS A 127 1.24 20.58 -5.38
N GLU A 128 0.98 21.80 -5.80
CA GLU A 128 0.29 22.81 -5.00
C GLU A 128 -1.15 22.39 -4.68
N THR A 129 -1.83 21.74 -5.61
CA THR A 129 -3.17 21.17 -5.39
C THR A 129 -3.11 20.08 -4.32
N ILE A 130 -2.18 19.14 -4.40
CA ILE A 130 -1.98 18.07 -3.41
C ILE A 130 -1.68 18.67 -2.03
N LYS A 131 -0.82 19.66 -1.93
CA LYS A 131 -0.51 20.36 -0.68
C LYS A 131 -1.77 20.96 -0.05
N THR A 132 -2.60 21.60 -0.87
CA THR A 132 -3.85 22.23 -0.41
C THR A 132 -4.83 21.18 0.11
N VAL A 133 -4.98 20.05 -0.61
CA VAL A 133 -5.87 18.96 -0.19
C VAL A 133 -5.39 18.33 1.12
N ILE A 134 -4.09 18.03 1.24
CA ILE A 134 -3.53 17.46 2.47
C ILE A 134 -3.64 18.45 3.63
N ALA A 135 -3.41 19.76 3.39
CA ALA A 135 -3.56 20.78 4.41
C ALA A 135 -4.97 20.83 5.00
N ALA A 136 -5.99 20.62 4.16
CA ALA A 136 -7.41 20.63 4.55
C ALA A 136 -7.85 19.41 5.39
N ILE A 137 -7.07 18.34 5.45
CA ILE A 137 -7.38 17.15 6.26
C ILE A 137 -7.29 17.53 7.75
N SER A 138 -8.37 17.28 8.50
CA SER A 138 -8.50 17.64 9.92
C SER A 138 -8.32 16.49 10.89
N ASP A 139 -8.54 15.23 10.42
CA ASP A 139 -8.60 14.06 11.27
C ASP A 139 -8.02 12.81 10.59
N LEU A 140 -7.90 11.73 11.37
CA LEU A 140 -7.36 10.46 10.88
C LEU A 140 -8.24 9.81 9.81
N ALA A 141 -9.55 9.96 9.91
CA ALA A 141 -10.48 9.44 8.90
C ALA A 141 -10.25 10.11 7.54
N GLY A 142 -9.98 11.40 7.52
CA GLY A 142 -9.61 12.16 6.33
C GLY A 142 -8.30 11.69 5.72
N VAL A 143 -7.28 11.39 6.55
CA VAL A 143 -6.01 10.79 6.07
C VAL A 143 -6.27 9.45 5.41
N MET A 144 -7.01 8.57 6.09
CA MET A 144 -7.35 7.24 5.57
C MET A 144 -8.14 7.32 4.26
N ALA A 145 -9.13 8.22 4.19
CA ALA A 145 -9.93 8.42 2.99
C ALA A 145 -9.09 8.91 1.82
N TYR A 146 -8.14 9.81 2.07
CA TYR A 146 -7.24 10.32 1.04
C TYR A 146 -6.28 9.22 0.53
N GLU A 147 -5.63 8.47 1.42
CA GLU A 147 -4.68 7.42 1.05
C GLU A 147 -5.34 6.19 0.42
N ASN A 148 -6.59 5.88 0.79
CA ASN A 148 -7.33 4.73 0.27
C ASN A 148 -8.32 5.11 -0.86
N LYS A 149 -8.23 6.33 -1.39
CA LYS A 149 -9.06 6.75 -2.51
C LYS A 149 -8.80 5.83 -3.71
N PRO A 150 -9.85 5.25 -4.32
CA PRO A 150 -9.68 4.46 -5.53
C PRO A 150 -9.03 5.31 -6.62
N HIS A 151 -8.00 4.77 -7.23
CA HIS A 151 -7.34 5.36 -8.38
C HIS A 151 -7.71 4.57 -9.63
N THR A 152 -8.16 5.28 -10.64
CA THR A 152 -8.48 4.70 -11.95
C THR A 152 -7.50 5.27 -12.96
N GLU A 153 -6.80 4.40 -13.64
CA GLU A 153 -5.88 4.76 -14.72
C GLU A 153 -6.21 3.97 -15.98
N THR A 154 -6.01 4.58 -17.13
CA THR A 154 -6.08 3.90 -18.42
C THR A 154 -4.66 3.54 -18.83
N ARG A 155 -4.42 2.26 -19.08
CA ARG A 155 -3.14 1.73 -19.56
C ARG A 155 -3.30 1.18 -20.96
N LYS A 156 -2.29 1.35 -21.79
CA LYS A 156 -2.22 0.62 -23.05
C LYS A 156 -1.72 -0.80 -22.77
N VAL A 157 -2.54 -1.77 -23.14
CA VAL A 157 -2.22 -3.18 -22.98
C VAL A 157 -1.99 -3.79 -24.35
N LYS A 158 -0.94 -4.58 -24.43
CA LYS A 158 -0.61 -5.34 -25.62
C LYS A 158 -1.49 -6.60 -25.69
N HIS A 159 -2.22 -6.73 -26.78
CA HIS A 159 -2.98 -7.92 -27.10
C HIS A 159 -2.30 -8.64 -28.28
N THR A 160 -2.08 -9.93 -28.13
CA THR A 160 -1.58 -10.77 -29.22
C THR A 160 -2.71 -11.73 -29.61
N ASP A 161 -3.14 -11.71 -30.87
CA ASP A 161 -4.14 -12.64 -31.36
C ASP A 161 -3.58 -14.03 -31.66
N ASP A 162 -4.44 -14.97 -32.06
CA ASP A 162 -4.07 -16.35 -32.36
C ASP A 162 -3.10 -16.47 -33.57
N ASP A 163 -3.03 -15.46 -34.41
CA ASP A 163 -2.12 -15.35 -35.54
C ASP A 163 -0.78 -14.68 -35.19
N GLY A 164 -0.60 -14.28 -33.92
CA GLY A 164 0.59 -13.62 -33.42
C GLY A 164 0.68 -12.14 -33.76
N VAL A 165 -0.42 -11.52 -34.22
CA VAL A 165 -0.48 -10.06 -34.49
C VAL A 165 -0.66 -9.30 -33.20
N GLU A 166 0.23 -8.35 -32.94
CA GLU A 166 0.23 -7.53 -31.76
C GLU A 166 -0.59 -6.25 -31.98
N THR A 167 -1.57 -6.04 -31.11
CA THR A 167 -2.38 -4.80 -31.08
C THR A 167 -2.31 -4.16 -29.69
N TYR A 168 -2.42 -2.85 -29.61
CA TYR A 168 -2.46 -2.11 -28.35
C TYR A 168 -3.86 -1.55 -28.14
N GLY A 169 -4.49 -1.93 -27.04
CA GLY A 169 -5.79 -1.44 -26.62
C GLY A 169 -5.70 -0.67 -25.30
N ASP A 170 -6.61 0.29 -25.11
CA ASP A 170 -6.72 1.00 -23.83
C ASP A 170 -7.56 0.18 -22.86
N GLU A 171 -6.98 -0.16 -21.71
CA GLU A 171 -7.69 -0.82 -20.61
C GLU A 171 -7.72 0.10 -19.38
N THR A 172 -8.87 0.12 -18.71
CA THR A 172 -9.06 0.91 -17.49
C THR A 172 -8.92 0.03 -16.27
N TYR A 173 -7.95 0.36 -15.42
CA TYR A 173 -7.70 -0.32 -14.16
C TYR A 173 -8.11 0.57 -12.99
N THR A 174 -8.87 0.00 -12.07
CA THR A 174 -9.16 0.66 -10.80
C THR A 174 -8.40 -0.02 -9.68
N SER A 175 -7.48 0.67 -9.07
CA SER A 175 -6.70 0.19 -7.93
C SER A 175 -7.30 0.76 -6.64
N THR A 176 -7.52 -0.12 -5.65
CA THR A 176 -7.85 0.27 -4.27
C THR A 176 -6.60 0.27 -3.38
N ARG A 177 -5.42 0.07 -3.96
CA ARG A 177 -4.16 0.16 -3.22
C ARG A 177 -3.95 1.58 -2.74
N HIS A 178 -3.12 1.71 -1.68
CA HIS A 178 -2.57 2.99 -1.31
C HIS A 178 -2.14 3.73 -2.55
N ILE A 179 -2.73 4.90 -2.72
CA ILE A 179 -2.31 5.77 -3.79
C ILE A 179 -0.85 6.09 -3.51
N ASP A 180 0.04 5.50 -4.30
CA ASP A 180 1.37 6.04 -4.41
C ASP A 180 1.18 7.50 -4.86
N MET A 181 1.80 8.45 -4.15
CA MET A 181 1.70 9.88 -4.51
C MET A 181 2.08 10.13 -5.97
N CYS A 182 2.81 9.20 -6.57
CA CYS A 182 3.12 9.19 -7.99
C CYS A 182 1.89 9.12 -8.91
N THR A 183 0.78 8.53 -8.47
CA THR A 183 -0.43 8.37 -9.30
C THR A 183 -1.29 9.63 -9.37
N HIS A 184 -0.99 10.63 -8.54
CA HIS A 184 -1.66 11.94 -8.58
C HIS A 184 -1.09 12.90 -9.60
N PHE A 185 0.01 12.54 -10.26
CA PHE A 185 0.66 13.40 -11.23
C PHE A 185 0.39 12.95 -12.66
N THR A 186 0.30 13.94 -13.55
CA THR A 186 0.18 13.71 -14.99
C THR A 186 1.32 12.83 -15.48
N ALA A 187 1.02 11.90 -16.39
CA ALA A 187 2.00 11.02 -16.99
C ALA A 187 3.07 11.83 -17.75
N ASN A 188 4.33 11.36 -17.67
CA ASN A 188 5.40 12.02 -18.39
C ASN A 188 5.19 11.85 -19.90
N PRO A 189 5.14 12.95 -20.69
CA PRO A 189 4.92 12.86 -22.14
C PRO A 189 6.04 12.15 -22.88
N THR A 190 7.21 11.91 -22.25
CA THR A 190 8.28 11.09 -22.84
C THR A 190 7.99 9.59 -22.72
N ASP A 191 7.14 9.18 -21.78
CA ASP A 191 6.76 7.78 -21.58
C ASP A 191 5.77 7.31 -22.68
N GLU A 192 5.07 8.24 -23.34
CA GLU A 192 4.14 7.94 -24.44
C GLU A 192 4.82 7.76 -25.80
N VAL A 193 6.10 8.12 -25.93
CA VAL A 193 6.81 8.17 -27.24
C VAL A 193 7.39 6.81 -27.62
N ASP A 194 7.56 5.89 -26.68
CA ASP A 194 8.06 4.55 -26.96
C ASP A 194 6.98 3.50 -26.61
N PRO A 195 6.27 2.94 -27.62
CA PRO A 195 5.31 1.86 -27.39
C PRO A 195 5.94 0.63 -26.73
N ALA A 196 7.25 0.42 -26.90
CA ALA A 196 7.99 -0.64 -26.23
C ALA A 196 8.19 -0.36 -24.74
N PHE A 197 8.23 0.91 -24.33
CA PHE A 197 8.35 1.29 -22.92
C PHE A 197 7.03 1.11 -22.16
N VAL A 198 5.90 1.36 -22.84
CA VAL A 198 4.56 1.14 -22.28
C VAL A 198 4.30 -0.34 -22.06
N SER A 199 4.87 -1.24 -22.87
CA SER A 199 4.73 -2.69 -22.70
C SER A 199 5.50 -3.26 -21.50
N LEU A 200 6.55 -2.59 -21.04
CA LEU A 200 7.35 -3.02 -19.88
C LEU A 200 6.73 -2.66 -18.53
N VAL A 201 5.74 -1.77 -18.52
CA VAL A 201 5.01 -1.36 -17.30
C VAL A 201 3.69 -2.11 -17.14
N ALA A 202 3.31 -2.90 -18.14
CA ALA A 202 2.04 -3.65 -18.18
C ALA A 202 2.17 -5.14 -17.77
N ASP A 203 3.37 -5.61 -17.40
CA ASP A 203 3.62 -6.98 -16.88
C ASP A 203 3.66 -7.02 -15.33
#